data_42c7a6962c02a98eb2be96e67ccb953c
#
_entry.id   42c7a6962c02a98eb2be96e67ccb953c
#
_cell.length_a   1.000
_cell.length_b   1.000
_cell.length_c   1.000
_cell.angle_alpha   90.00
_cell.angle_beta   90.00
_cell.angle_gamma   90.00
#
_symmetry.space_group_name_H-M   'P 1'
#
loop_
_entity.id
_entity.type
_entity.pdbx_description
1 polymer ?
#
loop_
_entity_poly.entity_id
_entity_poly.type
_entity_poly.pdbx_seq_one_letter_code
_entity_poly.pdbx_strand_id
1 'polypeptide(L)'
;MAEIKIPKATARRLPLYYRYLQFLHGSDKTKFSSADLSEAVKVDSATIRRDFSYFGALGKRGYGYDVESLLSFFKRLLNQDHLTNVALIGVGNLGHALLNYNFRQSNNIRISAAFDVDSKITGTIQSGVPIYDMSELETQLSQQQIDIVVLSVPMDVAQDITNRLISAGVHGILNFTPLRVSVPDDVRVHNVDLANELQTLIYFLDNFKDDGTLVNPMAGDVDEFKTSNAHPTPEH
;
A
#
# COMPACT_ATOMS: atom_id res chain seq x y z
N MET A 1 1.69 -0.82 -28.86
CA MET A 1 0.71 -0.11 -28.02
C MET A 1 1.40 1.16 -27.53
N ALA A 2 0.72 2.32 -27.58
CA ALA A 2 1.31 3.54 -27.04
C ALA A 2 1.50 3.40 -25.54
N GLU A 3 2.70 3.72 -25.05
CA GLU A 3 3.05 3.66 -23.64
C GLU A 3 2.28 4.78 -22.89
N ILE A 4 1.30 4.43 -22.09
CA ILE A 4 0.52 5.40 -21.30
C ILE A 4 1.28 5.65 -20.00
N LYS A 5 1.91 6.82 -19.89
CA LYS A 5 2.62 7.22 -18.66
C LYS A 5 1.63 7.70 -17.61
N ILE A 6 1.30 6.85 -16.64
CA ILE A 6 0.39 7.16 -15.55
C ILE A 6 1.18 7.75 -14.38
N PRO A 7 0.79 8.91 -13.80
CA PRO A 7 1.42 9.45 -12.60
C PRO A 7 1.31 8.49 -11.41
N LYS A 8 2.37 8.40 -10.58
CA LYS A 8 2.37 7.53 -9.38
C LYS A 8 1.20 7.80 -8.44
N ALA A 9 0.80 9.07 -8.30
CA ALA A 9 -0.34 9.46 -7.48
C ALA A 9 -1.67 8.90 -8.04
N THR A 10 -1.86 8.92 -9.35
CA THR A 10 -3.01 8.27 -10.02
C THR A 10 -3.00 6.77 -9.78
N ALA A 11 -1.86 6.10 -10.03
CA ALA A 11 -1.73 4.65 -9.83
C ALA A 11 -2.11 4.20 -8.42
N ARG A 12 -1.75 4.98 -7.38
CA ARG A 12 -2.10 4.70 -5.97
C ARG A 12 -3.61 4.76 -5.69
N ARG A 13 -4.38 5.52 -6.49
CA ARG A 13 -5.83 5.65 -6.32
C ARG A 13 -6.63 4.60 -7.07
N LEU A 14 -6.06 3.97 -8.11
CA LEU A 14 -6.78 2.99 -8.92
C LEU A 14 -7.39 1.82 -8.11
N PRO A 15 -6.68 1.20 -7.14
CA PRO A 15 -7.27 0.17 -6.30
C PRO A 15 -8.46 0.66 -5.48
N LEU A 16 -8.44 1.92 -5.02
CA LEU A 16 -9.54 2.54 -4.30
C LEU A 16 -10.78 2.71 -5.19
N TYR A 17 -10.59 3.15 -6.45
CA TYR A 17 -11.66 3.26 -7.43
C TYR A 17 -12.25 1.89 -7.78
N TYR A 18 -11.41 0.90 -7.98
CA TYR A 18 -11.83 -0.47 -8.26
C TYR A 18 -12.71 -1.05 -7.14
N ARG A 19 -12.30 -0.86 -5.89
CA ARG A 19 -13.06 -1.30 -4.71
C ARG A 19 -14.46 -0.68 -4.63
N TYR A 20 -14.58 0.61 -4.97
CA TYR A 20 -15.88 1.26 -5.04
C TYR A 20 -16.76 0.70 -6.17
N LEU A 21 -16.17 0.41 -7.33
CA LEU A 21 -16.87 -0.22 -8.45
C LEU A 21 -17.39 -1.62 -8.09
N GLN A 22 -16.60 -2.42 -7.35
CA GLN A 22 -17.06 -3.71 -6.84
C GLN A 22 -18.28 -3.54 -5.91
N PHE A 23 -18.24 -2.56 -5.03
CA PHE A 23 -19.38 -2.24 -4.17
C PHE A 23 -20.63 -1.83 -4.96
N LEU A 24 -20.49 -0.97 -5.97
CA LEU A 24 -21.59 -0.56 -6.83
C LEU A 24 -22.18 -1.74 -7.61
N HIS A 25 -21.34 -2.58 -8.16
CA HIS A 25 -21.76 -3.78 -8.90
C HIS A 25 -22.58 -4.72 -7.99
N GLY A 26 -22.20 -4.88 -6.73
CA GLY A 26 -22.96 -5.65 -5.74
C GLY A 26 -24.28 -5.01 -5.30
N SER A 27 -24.51 -3.73 -5.60
CA SER A 27 -25.72 -2.98 -5.26
C SER A 27 -26.66 -2.70 -6.44
N ASP A 28 -26.49 -3.43 -7.56
CA ASP A 28 -27.26 -3.29 -8.81
C ASP A 28 -27.25 -1.89 -9.45
N LYS A 29 -26.34 -1.01 -9.04
CA LYS A 29 -26.12 0.29 -9.69
C LYS A 29 -25.39 0.09 -11.02
N THR A 30 -26.02 0.50 -12.12
CA THR A 30 -25.45 0.40 -13.46
C THR A 30 -24.62 1.60 -13.89
N LYS A 31 -24.85 2.76 -13.27
CA LYS A 31 -24.15 4.02 -13.59
C LYS A 31 -23.80 4.83 -12.35
N PHE A 32 -22.75 5.63 -12.44
CA PHE A 32 -22.35 6.59 -11.41
C PHE A 32 -21.68 7.81 -12.04
N SER A 33 -21.59 8.90 -11.28
CA SER A 33 -20.88 10.13 -11.65
C SER A 33 -19.52 10.22 -10.95
N SER A 34 -18.65 11.13 -11.43
CA SER A 34 -17.42 11.46 -10.68
C SER A 34 -17.72 12.11 -9.31
N ALA A 35 -18.90 12.68 -9.12
CA ALA A 35 -19.33 13.21 -7.82
C ALA A 35 -19.66 12.09 -6.84
N ASP A 36 -20.41 11.05 -7.27
CA ASP A 36 -20.71 9.88 -6.44
C ASP A 36 -19.43 9.18 -5.98
N LEU A 37 -18.47 9.01 -6.91
CA LEU A 37 -17.16 8.42 -6.58
C LEU A 37 -16.37 9.33 -5.63
N SER A 38 -16.38 10.65 -5.85
CA SER A 38 -15.70 11.64 -5.01
C SER A 38 -16.19 11.58 -3.56
N GLU A 39 -17.51 11.50 -3.37
CA GLU A 39 -18.12 11.39 -2.05
C GLU A 39 -17.69 10.11 -1.32
N ALA A 40 -17.65 8.98 -2.04
CA ALA A 40 -17.32 7.69 -1.47
C ALA A 40 -15.83 7.54 -1.12
N VAL A 41 -14.94 8.02 -2.01
CA VAL A 41 -13.49 7.78 -1.88
C VAL A 41 -12.72 8.98 -1.32
N LYS A 42 -13.43 10.10 -1.05
CA LYS A 42 -12.86 11.36 -0.52
C LYS A 42 -11.70 11.90 -1.39
N VAL A 43 -11.84 11.78 -2.71
CA VAL A 43 -10.94 12.34 -3.73
C VAL A 43 -11.75 13.33 -4.55
N ASP A 44 -11.21 14.52 -4.81
CA ASP A 44 -11.92 15.54 -5.59
C ASP A 44 -12.35 15.04 -6.98
N SER A 45 -13.56 15.41 -7.39
CA SER A 45 -14.18 14.94 -8.64
C SER A 45 -13.41 15.39 -9.91
N ALA A 46 -12.71 16.53 -9.87
CA ALA A 46 -11.85 16.97 -10.96
C ALA A 46 -10.60 16.09 -11.06
N THR A 47 -10.02 15.69 -9.91
CA THR A 47 -8.91 14.73 -9.84
C THR A 47 -9.33 13.38 -10.40
N ILE A 48 -10.51 12.86 -10.04
CA ILE A 48 -11.04 11.59 -10.58
C ILE A 48 -11.19 11.68 -12.10
N ARG A 49 -11.77 12.75 -12.64
CA ARG A 49 -11.89 12.95 -14.09
C ARG A 49 -10.54 12.99 -14.78
N ARG A 50 -9.55 13.65 -14.17
CA ARG A 50 -8.18 13.70 -14.67
C ARG A 50 -7.54 12.31 -14.64
N ASP A 51 -7.69 11.56 -13.55
CA ASP A 51 -7.18 10.18 -13.45
C ASP A 51 -7.76 9.28 -14.55
N PHE A 52 -9.06 9.37 -14.78
CA PHE A 52 -9.73 8.56 -15.81
C PHE A 52 -9.32 8.98 -17.23
N SER A 53 -8.98 10.25 -17.45
CA SER A 53 -8.56 10.74 -18.76
C SER A 53 -7.26 10.10 -19.27
N TYR A 54 -6.39 9.60 -18.40
CA TYR A 54 -5.20 8.86 -18.79
C TYR A 54 -5.51 7.55 -19.54
N PHE A 55 -6.70 7.01 -19.36
CA PHE A 55 -7.13 5.74 -19.94
C PHE A 55 -8.08 5.91 -21.14
N GLY A 56 -8.25 7.15 -21.62
CA GLY A 56 -9.14 7.47 -22.74
C GLY A 56 -10.56 7.82 -22.31
N ALA A 57 -11.51 7.68 -23.22
CA ALA A 57 -12.89 8.07 -23.01
C ALA A 57 -13.67 6.96 -22.24
N LEU A 58 -13.44 6.86 -20.93
CA LEU A 58 -14.12 5.89 -20.05
C LEU A 58 -15.58 6.25 -19.73
N GLY A 59 -16.03 7.48 -20.05
CA GLY A 59 -17.39 7.96 -19.83
C GLY A 59 -17.82 9.01 -20.85
N LYS A 60 -19.13 9.28 -20.93
CA LYS A 60 -19.68 10.36 -21.77
C LYS A 60 -20.12 11.52 -20.89
N ARG A 61 -19.79 12.75 -21.33
CA ARG A 61 -20.20 13.98 -20.65
C ARG A 61 -21.73 14.00 -20.49
N GLY A 62 -22.21 14.20 -19.27
CA GLY A 62 -23.65 14.22 -18.93
C GLY A 62 -24.30 12.85 -18.70
N TYR A 63 -23.64 11.74 -19.05
CA TYR A 63 -24.19 10.38 -18.89
C TYR A 63 -23.52 9.59 -17.75
N GLY A 64 -22.41 10.09 -17.18
CA GLY A 64 -21.64 9.39 -16.16
C GLY A 64 -20.83 8.22 -16.73
N TYR A 65 -20.48 7.31 -15.83
CA TYR A 65 -19.67 6.12 -16.09
C TYR A 65 -20.54 4.86 -15.95
N ASP A 66 -20.34 3.90 -16.84
CA ASP A 66 -20.96 2.58 -16.77
C ASP A 66 -20.16 1.70 -15.80
N VAL A 67 -20.84 1.13 -14.80
CA VAL A 67 -20.20 0.35 -13.72
C VAL A 67 -19.55 -0.89 -14.26
N GLU A 68 -20.25 -1.69 -15.09
CA GLU A 68 -19.77 -2.96 -15.60
C GLU A 68 -18.54 -2.79 -16.51
N SER A 69 -18.61 -1.82 -17.43
CA SER A 69 -17.52 -1.51 -18.35
C SER A 69 -16.26 -1.07 -17.61
N LEU A 70 -16.43 -0.20 -16.59
CA LEU A 70 -15.32 0.35 -15.84
C LEU A 70 -14.74 -0.67 -14.86
N LEU A 71 -15.58 -1.47 -14.23
CA LEU A 71 -15.16 -2.58 -13.38
C LEU A 71 -14.32 -3.59 -14.17
N SER A 72 -14.79 -4.00 -15.35
CA SER A 72 -14.07 -4.93 -16.24
C SER A 72 -12.73 -4.33 -16.72
N PHE A 73 -12.71 -3.03 -17.00
CA PHE A 73 -11.49 -2.33 -17.39
C PHE A 73 -10.46 -2.32 -16.23
N PHE A 74 -10.87 -1.89 -15.04
CA PHE A 74 -9.96 -1.84 -13.87
C PHE A 74 -9.55 -3.24 -13.39
N LYS A 75 -10.42 -4.24 -13.52
CA LYS A 75 -10.09 -5.63 -13.22
C LYS A 75 -8.87 -6.09 -14.02
N ARG A 76 -8.85 -5.83 -15.33
CA ARG A 76 -7.71 -6.16 -16.19
C ARG A 76 -6.49 -5.28 -15.89
N LEU A 77 -6.69 -3.98 -15.72
CA LEU A 77 -5.60 -3.03 -15.46
C LEU A 77 -4.84 -3.34 -14.15
N LEU A 78 -5.54 -3.85 -13.14
CA LEU A 78 -5.01 -4.19 -11.82
C LEU A 78 -4.67 -5.68 -11.68
N ASN A 79 -4.66 -6.44 -12.79
CA ASN A 79 -4.40 -7.89 -12.80
C ASN A 79 -5.29 -8.68 -11.82
N GLN A 80 -6.54 -8.22 -11.64
CA GLN A 80 -7.51 -8.86 -10.72
C GLN A 80 -8.27 -10.03 -11.38
N ASP A 81 -7.95 -10.39 -12.61
CA ASP A 81 -8.45 -11.55 -13.34
C ASP A 81 -7.66 -12.83 -13.02
N HIS A 82 -6.46 -12.72 -12.42
CA HIS A 82 -5.64 -13.84 -12.02
C HIS A 82 -5.42 -13.85 -10.50
N LEU A 83 -5.31 -15.06 -9.94
CA LEU A 83 -4.93 -15.22 -8.54
C LEU A 83 -3.44 -14.96 -8.38
N THR A 84 -3.08 -13.96 -7.59
CA THR A 84 -1.69 -13.65 -7.27
C THR A 84 -1.30 -14.36 -5.98
N ASN A 85 -0.31 -15.25 -6.06
CA ASN A 85 0.30 -15.86 -4.89
C ASN A 85 1.34 -14.90 -4.30
N VAL A 86 1.31 -14.76 -2.98
CA VAL A 86 2.31 -13.99 -2.22
C VAL A 86 2.86 -14.85 -1.09
N ALA A 87 4.08 -14.58 -0.65
CA ALA A 87 4.61 -15.18 0.57
C ALA A 87 4.61 -14.19 1.73
N LEU A 88 4.51 -14.71 2.94
CA LEU A 88 4.64 -13.96 4.18
C LEU A 88 5.97 -14.33 4.84
N ILE A 89 6.79 -13.34 5.15
CA ILE A 89 8.07 -13.51 5.83
C ILE A 89 7.95 -12.94 7.24
N GLY A 90 8.07 -13.82 8.22
CA GLY A 90 7.84 -13.53 9.64
C GLY A 90 6.39 -13.80 10.06
N VAL A 91 6.17 -14.78 10.93
CA VAL A 91 4.86 -15.19 11.45
C VAL A 91 4.73 -14.83 12.93
N GLY A 92 5.20 -13.63 13.31
CA GLY A 92 4.95 -13.02 14.61
C GLY A 92 3.49 -12.51 14.72
N ASN A 93 3.21 -11.64 15.69
CA ASN A 93 1.85 -11.14 15.94
C ASN A 93 1.16 -10.58 14.70
N LEU A 94 1.86 -9.72 13.93
CA LEU A 94 1.33 -9.16 12.70
C LEU A 94 1.17 -10.23 11.61
N GLY A 95 2.17 -11.11 11.47
CA GLY A 95 2.13 -12.22 10.50
C GLY A 95 0.93 -13.13 10.72
N HIS A 96 0.64 -13.51 11.97
CA HIS A 96 -0.56 -14.27 12.32
C HIS A 96 -1.86 -13.54 11.94
N ALA A 97 -1.94 -12.24 12.20
CA ALA A 97 -3.10 -11.44 11.81
C ALA A 97 -3.28 -11.42 10.28
N LEU A 98 -2.19 -11.29 9.54
CA LEU A 98 -2.19 -11.29 8.07
C LEU A 98 -2.57 -12.67 7.48
N LEU A 99 -2.14 -13.78 8.07
CA LEU A 99 -2.58 -15.13 7.65
C LEU A 99 -4.09 -15.33 7.77
N ASN A 100 -4.70 -14.70 8.78
CA ASN A 100 -6.15 -14.76 8.99
C ASN A 100 -6.92 -13.73 8.16
N TYR A 101 -6.24 -12.79 7.50
CA TYR A 101 -6.88 -11.77 6.68
C TYR A 101 -7.32 -12.34 5.33
N ASN A 102 -8.58 -12.15 4.98
CA ASN A 102 -9.12 -12.70 3.75
C ASN A 102 -8.82 -11.80 2.53
N PHE A 103 -7.57 -11.80 2.07
CA PHE A 103 -7.17 -11.08 0.86
C PHE A 103 -7.89 -11.58 -0.41
N ARG A 104 -8.27 -12.85 -0.45
CA ARG A 104 -8.88 -13.48 -1.63
C ARG A 104 -10.26 -12.92 -1.93
N GLN A 105 -11.02 -12.57 -0.91
CA GLN A 105 -12.38 -12.06 -1.09
C GLN A 105 -12.40 -10.68 -1.77
N SER A 106 -11.37 -9.88 -1.53
CA SER A 106 -11.36 -8.49 -1.98
C SER A 106 -10.48 -8.22 -3.21
N ASN A 107 -9.39 -8.96 -3.41
CA ASN A 107 -8.34 -8.54 -4.35
C ASN A 107 -7.68 -9.68 -5.15
N ASN A 108 -8.23 -10.88 -5.18
CA ASN A 108 -7.62 -12.03 -5.86
C ASN A 108 -6.15 -12.30 -5.47
N ILE A 109 -5.81 -12.04 -4.20
CA ILE A 109 -4.49 -12.28 -3.61
C ILE A 109 -4.61 -13.44 -2.62
N ARG A 110 -3.61 -14.30 -2.59
CA ARG A 110 -3.54 -15.41 -1.62
C ARG A 110 -2.13 -15.48 -1.05
N ILE A 111 -2.01 -15.51 0.26
CA ILE A 111 -0.79 -15.97 0.91
C ILE A 111 -0.74 -17.49 0.69
N SER A 112 0.24 -17.97 -0.09
CA SER A 112 0.37 -19.38 -0.44
C SER A 112 1.50 -20.08 0.33
N ALA A 113 2.43 -19.31 0.90
CA ALA A 113 3.53 -19.78 1.72
C ALA A 113 3.83 -18.75 2.82
N ALA A 114 4.25 -19.22 3.98
CA ALA A 114 4.79 -18.37 5.04
C ALA A 114 6.14 -18.92 5.50
N PHE A 115 7.00 -18.06 6.04
CA PHE A 115 8.35 -18.41 6.47
C PHE A 115 8.64 -17.83 7.84
N ASP A 116 9.25 -18.62 8.71
CA ASP A 116 9.70 -18.19 10.02
C ASP A 116 10.97 -18.97 10.44
N VAL A 117 11.61 -18.53 11.53
CA VAL A 117 12.76 -19.21 12.15
C VAL A 117 12.35 -20.02 13.40
N ASP A 118 11.14 -19.80 13.92
CA ASP A 118 10.67 -20.52 15.11
C ASP A 118 10.28 -21.97 14.79
N SER A 119 11.09 -22.90 15.23
CA SER A 119 10.87 -24.35 15.06
C SER A 119 9.56 -24.88 15.64
N LYS A 120 8.88 -24.10 16.50
CA LYS A 120 7.57 -24.48 17.04
C LYS A 120 6.44 -24.32 16.04
N ILE A 121 6.62 -23.46 15.04
CA ILE A 121 5.59 -23.16 14.04
C ILE A 121 5.99 -23.61 12.63
N THR A 122 7.28 -23.72 12.33
CA THR A 122 7.75 -24.26 11.04
C THR A 122 7.32 -25.71 10.85
N GLY A 123 7.00 -26.09 9.62
CA GLY A 123 6.43 -27.41 9.30
C GLY A 123 4.94 -27.55 9.64
N THR A 124 4.29 -26.51 10.18
CA THR A 124 2.84 -26.50 10.46
C THR A 124 2.04 -25.80 9.34
N ILE A 125 0.72 -25.95 9.41
CA ILE A 125 -0.21 -25.24 8.54
C ILE A 125 -1.07 -24.32 9.41
N GLN A 126 -1.09 -23.01 9.10
CA GLN A 126 -1.94 -22.05 9.81
C GLN A 126 -2.84 -21.32 8.81
N SER A 127 -4.14 -21.25 9.11
CA SER A 127 -5.16 -20.66 8.23
C SER A 127 -5.11 -21.21 6.79
N GLY A 128 -4.70 -22.50 6.64
CA GLY A 128 -4.55 -23.15 5.33
C GLY A 128 -3.26 -22.79 4.58
N VAL A 129 -2.31 -22.09 5.23
CA VAL A 129 -1.02 -21.71 4.67
C VAL A 129 0.09 -22.51 5.35
N PRO A 130 0.95 -23.21 4.58
CA PRO A 130 2.12 -23.91 5.15
C PRO A 130 3.17 -22.88 5.61
N ILE A 131 3.76 -23.14 6.79
CA ILE A 131 4.85 -22.35 7.34
C ILE A 131 6.15 -23.13 7.16
N TYR A 132 7.04 -22.63 6.34
CA TYR A 132 8.35 -23.21 6.04
C TYR A 132 9.43 -22.61 6.94
N ASP A 133 10.51 -23.36 7.13
CA ASP A 133 11.74 -22.82 7.71
C ASP A 133 12.43 -21.86 6.72
N MET A 134 13.11 -20.84 7.25
CA MET A 134 13.82 -19.85 6.42
C MET A 134 14.93 -20.46 5.55
N SER A 135 15.39 -21.66 5.81
CA SER A 135 16.33 -22.39 4.94
C SER A 135 15.69 -22.88 3.63
N GLU A 136 14.37 -22.98 3.58
CA GLU A 136 13.61 -23.38 2.39
C GLU A 136 13.18 -22.21 1.50
N LEU A 137 13.48 -20.96 1.92
CA LEU A 137 12.96 -19.74 1.31
C LEU A 137 13.08 -19.72 -0.20
N GLU A 138 14.30 -19.80 -0.72
CA GLU A 138 14.61 -19.68 -2.15
C GLU A 138 13.95 -20.81 -2.96
N THR A 139 13.98 -22.02 -2.41
CA THR A 139 13.39 -23.20 -3.04
C THR A 139 11.88 -23.07 -3.19
N GLN A 140 11.19 -22.69 -2.11
CA GLN A 140 9.73 -22.57 -2.11
C GLN A 140 9.24 -21.39 -2.94
N LEU A 141 9.91 -20.24 -2.90
CA LEU A 141 9.59 -19.09 -3.75
C LEU A 141 9.67 -19.45 -5.24
N SER A 142 10.75 -20.13 -5.63
CA SER A 142 10.95 -20.57 -7.02
C SER A 142 9.90 -21.61 -7.45
N GLN A 143 9.67 -22.64 -6.65
CA GLN A 143 8.71 -23.72 -6.98
C GLN A 143 7.27 -23.21 -7.12
N GLN A 144 6.88 -22.26 -6.28
CA GLN A 144 5.54 -21.67 -6.29
C GLN A 144 5.43 -20.43 -7.18
N GLN A 145 6.51 -20.02 -7.85
CA GLN A 145 6.58 -18.83 -8.71
C GLN A 145 6.09 -17.56 -7.99
N ILE A 146 6.59 -17.35 -6.77
CA ILE A 146 6.22 -16.20 -5.93
C ILE A 146 7.26 -15.12 -6.10
N ASP A 147 6.86 -13.98 -6.64
CA ASP A 147 7.68 -12.79 -6.87
C ASP A 147 7.26 -11.58 -6.01
N ILE A 148 6.22 -11.74 -5.19
CA ILE A 148 5.71 -10.70 -4.28
C ILE A 148 5.67 -11.26 -2.85
N VAL A 149 6.19 -10.49 -1.91
CA VAL A 149 6.24 -10.89 -0.51
C VAL A 149 5.71 -9.81 0.43
N VAL A 150 5.19 -10.25 1.57
CA VAL A 150 4.90 -9.40 2.73
C VAL A 150 6.00 -9.62 3.75
N LEU A 151 6.72 -8.57 4.13
CA LEU A 151 7.84 -8.61 5.06
C LEU A 151 7.40 -8.06 6.42
N SER A 152 7.40 -8.92 7.45
CA SER A 152 6.97 -8.59 8.82
C SER A 152 7.93 -9.18 9.87
N VAL A 153 9.21 -8.94 9.68
CA VAL A 153 10.32 -9.40 10.53
C VAL A 153 10.86 -8.28 11.41
N PRO A 154 11.67 -8.58 12.46
CA PRO A 154 12.41 -7.58 13.20
C PRO A 154 13.34 -6.73 12.31
N MET A 155 13.57 -5.48 12.73
CA MET A 155 14.31 -4.48 11.95
C MET A 155 15.77 -4.90 11.67
N ASP A 156 16.39 -5.55 12.63
CA ASP A 156 17.80 -5.98 12.60
C ASP A 156 18.11 -7.02 11.52
N VAL A 157 17.13 -7.84 11.13
CA VAL A 157 17.29 -8.86 10.09
C VAL A 157 16.63 -8.48 8.75
N ALA A 158 15.90 -7.37 8.71
CA ALA A 158 15.08 -7.01 7.55
C ALA A 158 15.88 -6.81 6.27
N GLN A 159 17.06 -6.18 6.32
CA GLN A 159 17.87 -5.95 5.13
C GLN A 159 18.48 -7.26 4.59
N ASP A 160 19.00 -8.11 5.46
CA ASP A 160 19.62 -9.37 5.04
C ASP A 160 18.59 -10.31 4.40
N ILE A 161 17.39 -10.38 5.00
CA ILE A 161 16.27 -11.13 4.40
C ILE A 161 15.88 -10.52 3.06
N THR A 162 15.80 -9.19 2.94
CA THR A 162 15.50 -8.50 1.68
C THR A 162 16.52 -8.87 0.59
N ASN A 163 17.80 -8.91 0.91
CA ASN A 163 18.85 -9.31 -0.05
C ASN A 163 18.66 -10.75 -0.54
N ARG A 164 18.28 -11.67 0.35
CA ARG A 164 17.94 -13.06 -0.01
C ARG A 164 16.71 -13.13 -0.92
N LEU A 165 15.66 -12.38 -0.60
CA LEU A 165 14.43 -12.30 -1.40
C LEU A 165 14.71 -11.82 -2.81
N ILE A 166 15.53 -10.78 -2.97
CA ILE A 166 15.95 -10.26 -4.28
C ILE A 166 16.73 -11.32 -5.06
N SER A 167 17.67 -12.00 -4.41
CA SER A 167 18.43 -13.09 -5.04
C SER A 167 17.55 -14.27 -5.46
N ALA A 168 16.42 -14.48 -4.80
CA ALA A 168 15.43 -15.50 -5.13
C ALA A 168 14.43 -15.05 -6.23
N GLY A 169 14.56 -13.84 -6.79
CA GLY A 169 13.71 -13.33 -7.86
C GLY A 169 12.47 -12.59 -7.40
N VAL A 170 12.44 -12.12 -6.16
CA VAL A 170 11.33 -11.27 -5.66
C VAL A 170 11.46 -9.86 -6.25
N HIS A 171 10.37 -9.35 -6.85
CA HIS A 171 10.28 -8.02 -7.44
C HIS A 171 9.35 -7.06 -6.68
N GLY A 172 8.51 -7.58 -5.78
CA GLY A 172 7.56 -6.79 -5.00
C GLY A 172 7.63 -7.07 -3.51
N ILE A 173 7.78 -6.04 -2.67
CA ILE A 173 7.85 -6.18 -1.21
C ILE A 173 6.85 -5.22 -0.56
N LEU A 174 5.87 -5.77 0.16
CA LEU A 174 5.06 -5.02 1.10
C LEU A 174 5.75 -5.06 2.46
N ASN A 175 6.42 -3.97 2.83
CA ASN A 175 7.28 -3.90 4.00
C ASN A 175 6.56 -3.30 5.20
N PHE A 176 6.35 -4.11 6.24
CA PHE A 176 5.80 -3.69 7.53
C PHE A 176 6.88 -3.45 8.60
N THR A 177 8.16 -3.62 8.25
CA THR A 177 9.23 -3.30 9.19
C THR A 177 9.41 -1.79 9.29
N PRO A 178 9.87 -1.25 10.43
CA PRO A 178 10.17 0.18 10.53
C PRO A 178 11.41 0.59 9.71
N LEU A 179 12.19 -0.38 9.22
CA LEU A 179 13.35 -0.12 8.38
C LEU A 179 12.93 0.12 6.93
N ARG A 180 13.42 1.18 6.32
CA ARG A 180 13.37 1.37 4.87
C ARG A 180 14.48 0.55 4.22
N VAL A 181 14.13 -0.62 3.73
CA VAL A 181 15.09 -1.52 3.07
C VAL A 181 15.60 -0.94 1.76
N SER A 182 16.89 -1.19 1.47
CA SER A 182 17.54 -0.80 0.22
C SER A 182 17.37 -1.91 -0.82
N VAL A 183 16.95 -1.53 -2.02
CA VAL A 183 16.70 -2.47 -3.13
C VAL A 183 17.14 -1.86 -4.47
N PRO A 184 17.45 -2.69 -5.50
CA PRO A 184 17.67 -2.23 -6.86
C PRO A 184 16.44 -1.56 -7.49
N ASP A 185 16.64 -0.85 -8.61
CA ASP A 185 15.58 -0.08 -9.27
C ASP A 185 14.45 -0.92 -9.87
N ASP A 186 14.69 -2.19 -10.16
CA ASP A 186 13.72 -3.14 -10.69
C ASP A 186 12.85 -3.79 -9.60
N VAL A 187 13.20 -3.65 -8.33
CA VAL A 187 12.40 -4.12 -7.19
C VAL A 187 11.52 -2.98 -6.64
N ARG A 188 10.27 -3.28 -6.37
CA ARG A 188 9.30 -2.31 -5.83
C ARG A 188 9.02 -2.60 -4.36
N VAL A 189 9.28 -1.61 -3.51
CA VAL A 189 8.96 -1.66 -2.07
C VAL A 189 7.84 -0.69 -1.76
N HIS A 190 6.81 -1.18 -1.10
CA HIS A 190 5.80 -0.35 -0.47
C HIS A 190 5.92 -0.48 1.04
N ASN A 191 6.26 0.62 1.72
CA ASN A 191 6.39 0.64 3.18
C ASN A 191 5.04 0.97 3.82
N VAL A 192 4.68 0.21 4.84
CA VAL A 192 3.49 0.41 5.67
C VAL A 192 3.97 0.58 7.12
N ASP A 193 4.06 1.82 7.57
CA ASP A 193 4.47 2.16 8.92
C ASP A 193 3.26 2.63 9.73
N LEU A 194 2.70 1.71 10.51
CA LEU A 194 1.50 1.98 11.31
C LEU A 194 1.74 3.05 12.38
N ALA A 195 2.96 3.14 12.92
CA ALA A 195 3.29 4.16 13.91
C ALA A 195 3.33 5.55 13.26
N ASN A 196 3.92 5.67 12.09
CA ASN A 196 3.93 6.92 11.32
C ASN A 196 2.53 7.37 10.90
N GLU A 197 1.67 6.45 10.46
CA GLU A 197 0.28 6.77 10.13
C GLU A 197 -0.48 7.28 11.36
N LEU A 198 -0.27 6.67 12.52
CA LEU A 198 -0.88 7.10 13.78
C LEU A 198 -0.38 8.47 14.24
N GLN A 199 0.94 8.71 14.15
CA GLN A 199 1.53 10.02 14.45
C GLN A 199 0.99 11.11 13.52
N THR A 200 0.83 10.80 12.23
CA THR A 200 0.24 11.71 11.25
C THR A 200 -1.20 12.06 11.65
N LEU A 201 -2.00 11.07 12.06
CA LEU A 201 -3.36 11.30 12.54
C LEU A 201 -3.37 12.20 13.81
N ILE A 202 -2.51 11.92 14.79
CA ILE A 202 -2.38 12.73 16.01
C ILE A 202 -2.00 14.17 15.65
N TYR A 203 -1.02 14.36 14.75
CA TYR A 203 -0.64 15.67 14.28
C TYR A 203 -1.81 16.46 13.69
N PHE A 204 -2.63 15.80 12.86
CA PHE A 204 -3.82 16.46 12.29
C PHE A 204 -4.86 16.81 13.35
N LEU A 205 -5.09 15.95 14.35
CA LEU A 205 -6.05 16.24 15.43
C LEU A 205 -5.60 17.42 16.28
N ASP A 206 -4.31 17.53 16.57
CA ASP A 206 -3.77 18.59 17.45
C ASP A 206 -3.58 19.93 16.72
N ASN A 207 -3.33 19.91 15.42
CA ASN A 207 -2.88 21.09 14.69
C ASN A 207 -3.88 21.63 13.65
N PHE A 208 -5.01 20.95 13.42
CA PHE A 208 -6.03 21.42 12.48
C PHE A 208 -7.36 21.63 13.21
N LYS A 209 -8.01 22.77 12.94
CA LYS A 209 -9.41 23.00 13.32
C LYS A 209 -10.35 22.26 12.36
N ASP A 210 -11.62 22.11 12.76
CA ASP A 210 -12.67 21.48 11.93
C ASP A 210 -12.85 22.14 10.55
N ASP A 211 -12.47 23.43 10.42
CA ASP A 211 -12.51 24.19 9.16
C ASP A 211 -11.27 23.97 8.26
N GLY A 212 -10.32 23.12 8.67
CA GLY A 212 -9.08 22.85 7.94
C GLY A 212 -7.99 23.92 8.15
N THR A 213 -8.20 24.87 9.05
CA THR A 213 -7.19 25.90 9.38
C THR A 213 -6.10 25.29 10.26
N LEU A 214 -4.84 25.44 9.86
CA LEU A 214 -3.69 25.03 10.66
C LEU A 214 -3.59 25.91 11.92
N VAL A 215 -3.67 25.28 13.07
CA VAL A 215 -3.30 25.91 14.34
C VAL A 215 -1.80 25.80 14.47
N ASN A 216 -1.06 26.89 14.26
CA ASN A 216 0.40 26.86 14.43
C ASN A 216 0.73 26.76 15.94
N PRO A 217 1.14 25.59 16.48
CA PRO A 217 1.44 25.45 17.90
C PRO A 217 2.72 26.20 18.31
N MET A 218 3.51 26.64 17.34
CA MET A 218 4.78 27.35 17.57
C MET A 218 4.71 28.86 17.36
N ALA A 219 3.53 29.45 17.24
CA ALA A 219 3.39 30.91 17.06
C ALA A 219 3.91 31.72 18.29
N GLY A 220 4.08 31.06 19.46
CA GLY A 220 4.70 31.67 20.65
C GLY A 220 6.20 31.45 20.81
N ASP A 221 6.72 30.32 20.27
CA ASP A 221 8.10 29.89 20.59
C ASP A 221 9.14 30.29 19.52
N VAL A 222 8.71 30.81 18.38
CA VAL A 222 9.63 31.16 17.28
C VAL A 222 10.50 32.37 17.63
N ASP A 223 10.08 33.21 18.58
CA ASP A 223 10.88 34.35 19.04
C ASP A 223 11.99 33.93 20.03
N GLU A 224 11.83 32.85 20.78
CA GLU A 224 12.90 32.34 21.66
C GLU A 224 14.06 31.73 20.88
N PHE A 225 13.80 31.05 19.74
CA PHE A 225 14.86 30.50 18.89
C PHE A 225 15.66 31.57 18.14
N LYS A 226 15.09 32.76 17.88
CA LYS A 226 15.81 33.87 17.24
C LYS A 226 16.73 34.60 18.18
N THR A 227 16.43 34.66 19.49
CA THR A 227 17.23 35.35 20.48
C THR A 227 18.43 34.53 20.97
N SER A 228 18.41 33.21 20.85
CA SER A 228 19.51 32.31 21.23
C SER A 228 20.70 32.31 20.26
N ASN A 229 20.56 32.83 19.05
CA ASN A 229 21.61 32.86 18.00
C ASN A 229 22.21 34.25 17.76
N ALA A 230 21.99 35.24 18.65
CA ALA A 230 22.69 36.51 18.59
C ALA A 230 24.15 36.29 19.07
N HIS A 231 25.08 36.24 18.13
CA HIS A 231 26.52 36.25 18.41
C HIS A 231 26.90 37.48 19.28
N PRO A 232 27.70 37.33 20.31
CA PRO A 232 28.26 38.47 21.00
C PRO A 232 29.21 39.21 20.06
N THR A 233 28.95 40.49 19.84
CA THR A 233 29.86 41.42 19.17
C THR A 233 31.15 41.49 19.92
N PRO A 234 32.35 41.43 19.31
CA PRO A 234 33.59 41.63 19.98
C PRO A 234 33.75 43.13 20.33
N GLU A 235 33.89 43.40 21.63
CA GLU A 235 34.32 44.71 22.11
C GLU A 235 35.78 44.96 21.69
N HIS A 236 36.03 46.14 21.15
CA HIS A 236 37.36 46.69 20.87
C HIS A 236 38.01 47.26 22.11
#